data_936eee3422dcb2354817dfb4e502d34e
#
_entry.id   936eee3422dcb2354817dfb4e502d34e
#
_cell.length_a   1.000
_cell.length_b   1.000
_cell.length_c   1.000
_cell.angle_alpha   90.00
_cell.angle_beta   90.00
_cell.angle_gamma   90.00
#
_symmetry.space_group_name_H-M   'P 1'
#
loop_
_entity.id
_entity.type
_entity.pdbx_description
1 polymer ?
#
loop_
_entity_poly.entity_id
_entity_poly.type
_entity_poly.pdbx_seq_one_letter_code
_entity_poly.pdbx_strand_id
1 'polypeptide(L)'
;MTYQAVRRYFEEPVETVLASFGIPVRHENQLDPSSGAYLEFAKVRLNFGTTAEIAVGCAVEDLRASLVIEVFSEKGVGPGRLQEVAADLSTALYALNNRPKARDANGVLGRVDAINGPNFTALSQEPYFVLSLSCGVVASIKNP
;
A
#
# COMPACT_ATOMS: atom_id res chain seq x y z
N MET A 1 -5.18 18.41 -7.50
CA MET A 1 -5.64 17.28 -8.00
C MET A 1 -5.17 16.00 -7.29
N THR A 2 -5.63 15.08 -7.67
CA THR A 2 -6.12 13.85 -7.30
C THR A 2 -5.14 12.69 -7.19
N TYR A 3 -3.97 12.69 -7.82
CA TYR A 3 -3.00 11.59 -7.64
C TYR A 3 -2.51 11.50 -6.20
N GLN A 4 -2.22 12.62 -5.57
CA GLN A 4 -1.82 12.63 -4.18
C GLN A 4 -2.96 12.20 -3.25
N ALA A 5 -4.20 12.60 -3.56
CA ALA A 5 -5.36 12.21 -2.79
C ALA A 5 -5.63 10.70 -2.91
N VAL A 6 -5.48 10.12 -4.10
CA VAL A 6 -5.59 8.69 -4.34
C VAL A 6 -4.49 7.94 -3.57
N ARG A 7 -3.27 8.43 -3.66
CA ARG A 7 -2.15 7.85 -2.92
C ARG A 7 -2.46 7.79 -1.43
N ARG A 8 -2.90 8.89 -0.84
CA ARG A 8 -3.26 8.91 0.58
C ARG A 8 -4.38 7.96 0.93
N TYR A 9 -5.38 7.87 0.08
CA TYR A 9 -6.51 6.99 0.31
C TYR A 9 -6.08 5.53 0.53
N PHE A 10 -5.12 5.04 -0.25
CA PHE A 10 -4.66 3.67 -0.18
C PHE A 10 -3.45 3.47 0.74
N GLU A 11 -2.55 4.43 0.82
CA GLU A 11 -1.33 4.28 1.62
C GLU A 11 -1.54 4.57 3.11
N GLU A 12 -2.46 5.46 3.45
CA GLU A 12 -2.70 5.85 4.84
C GLU A 12 -3.07 4.67 5.76
N PRO A 13 -3.99 3.78 5.37
CA PRO A 13 -4.27 2.59 6.19
C PRO A 13 -3.05 1.69 6.37
N VAL A 14 -2.25 1.55 5.32
CA VAL A 14 -1.02 0.75 5.36
C VAL A 14 -0.01 1.36 6.33
N GLU A 15 0.18 2.67 6.25
CA GLU A 15 1.08 3.40 7.15
C GLU A 15 0.62 3.28 8.61
N THR A 16 -0.67 3.34 8.85
CA THR A 16 -1.23 3.20 10.20
C THR A 16 -0.90 1.85 10.79
N VAL A 17 -1.07 0.77 10.02
CA VAL A 17 -0.71 -0.58 10.46
C VAL A 17 0.79 -0.67 10.75
N LEU A 18 1.62 -0.22 9.81
CA LEU A 18 3.07 -0.30 9.97
C LEU A 18 3.56 0.52 11.17
N ALA A 19 2.97 1.69 11.39
CA ALA A 19 3.29 2.51 12.55
C ALA A 19 2.93 1.80 13.86
N SER A 20 1.84 1.03 13.89
CA SER A 20 1.46 0.26 15.08
C SER A 20 2.48 -0.82 15.46
N PHE A 21 3.24 -1.31 14.49
CA PHE A 21 4.35 -2.23 14.71
C PHE A 21 5.69 -1.52 14.90
N GLY A 22 5.72 -0.20 14.83
CA GLY A 22 6.96 0.56 14.91
C GLY A 22 7.86 0.44 13.69
N ILE A 23 7.31 0.10 12.54
CA ILE A 23 8.06 -0.10 11.31
C ILE A 23 8.13 1.21 10.51
N PRO A 24 9.34 1.77 10.28
CA PRO A 24 9.48 2.97 9.44
C PRO A 24 9.06 2.67 8.00
N VAL A 25 8.35 3.59 7.39
CA VAL A 25 7.85 3.46 6.01
C VAL A 25 8.63 4.37 5.08
N ARG A 26 8.95 3.84 3.91
CA ARG A 26 9.57 4.57 2.85
C ARG A 26 8.72 4.55 1.60
N HIS A 27 8.56 5.71 1.00
CA HIS A 27 7.83 5.86 -0.26
C HIS A 27 8.79 5.96 -1.43
N GLU A 28 8.24 5.92 -2.63
CA GLU A 28 9.00 6.11 -3.85
C GLU A 28 9.79 7.42 -3.83
N ASN A 29 10.95 7.39 -4.44
CA ASN A 29 11.81 8.57 -4.58
C ASN A 29 12.31 9.15 -3.25
N GLN A 30 12.19 8.40 -2.17
CA GLN A 30 12.85 8.75 -0.92
C GLN A 30 14.20 8.05 -0.83
N LEU A 31 15.16 8.74 -0.24
CA LEU A 31 16.48 8.18 -0.03
C LEU A 31 16.39 6.98 0.90
N ASP A 32 17.20 5.97 0.61
CA ASP A 32 17.32 4.84 1.50
C ASP A 32 17.85 5.29 2.87
N PRO A 33 17.31 4.80 4.01
CA PRO A 33 17.95 5.08 5.28
C PRO A 33 19.40 4.64 5.15
N SER A 34 20.27 5.43 5.69
CA SER A 34 21.67 5.07 5.75
C SER A 34 21.76 3.61 6.25
N SER A 35 22.46 2.80 5.49
CA SER A 35 22.61 1.39 5.73
C SER A 35 22.91 1.11 7.21
N GLY A 36 22.15 0.24 7.81
CA GLY A 36 22.33 -0.18 9.19
C GLY A 36 21.59 0.67 10.23
N ALA A 37 20.90 1.74 9.83
CA ALA A 37 20.14 2.57 10.77
C ALA A 37 18.84 1.88 11.22
N TYR A 38 18.27 1.01 10.39
CA TYR A 38 17.02 0.32 10.70
C TYR A 38 17.19 -1.17 10.53
N LEU A 39 16.83 -1.91 11.59
CA LEU A 39 16.77 -3.38 11.55
C LEU A 39 15.51 -3.86 10.83
N GLU A 40 14.51 -2.99 10.71
CA GLU A 40 13.22 -3.30 10.09
C GLU A 40 12.69 -2.02 9.45
N PHE A 41 12.20 -2.14 8.23
CA PHE A 41 11.58 -1.03 7.50
C PHE A 41 10.66 -1.56 6.41
N ALA A 42 9.80 -0.70 5.88
CA ALA A 42 8.89 -1.04 4.81
C ALA A 42 9.05 -0.09 3.63
N LYS A 43 8.82 -0.60 2.44
CA LYS A 43 8.70 0.18 1.21
C LYS A 43 7.26 0.05 0.71
N VAL A 44 6.63 1.17 0.43
CA VAL A 44 5.27 1.23 -0.08
C VAL A 44 5.28 2.01 -1.38
N ARG A 45 4.72 1.42 -2.43
CA ARG A 45 4.65 2.03 -3.75
C ARG A 45 3.23 1.94 -4.28
N LEU A 46 2.78 3.01 -4.91
CA LEU A 46 1.55 3.02 -5.70
C LEU A 46 1.91 3.38 -7.13
N ASN A 47 1.81 2.38 -8.02
CA ASN A 47 2.12 2.56 -9.43
C ASN A 47 0.83 2.84 -10.19
N PHE A 48 0.70 4.06 -10.70
CA PHE A 48 -0.48 4.46 -11.48
C PHE A 48 -0.44 3.80 -12.85
N GLY A 49 -1.58 3.29 -13.24
CA GLY A 49 -1.77 2.68 -14.55
C GLY A 49 -2.67 3.53 -15.43
N THR A 50 -3.78 2.95 -15.86
CA THR A 50 -4.69 3.58 -16.81
C THR A 50 -5.73 4.45 -16.11
N THR A 51 -6.00 5.62 -16.69
CA THR A 51 -7.11 6.49 -16.31
C THR A 51 -8.16 6.45 -17.43
N ALA A 52 -9.42 6.30 -17.06
CA ALA A 52 -10.51 6.29 -18.04
C ALA A 52 -11.69 7.11 -17.52
N GLU A 53 -12.27 7.91 -18.41
CA GLU A 53 -13.56 8.55 -18.12
C GLU A 53 -14.66 7.51 -18.16
N ILE A 54 -15.58 7.57 -17.21
CA ILE A 54 -16.72 6.65 -17.15
C ILE A 54 -17.72 6.97 -18.25
N ALA A 55 -17.90 8.26 -18.56
CA ALA A 55 -18.77 8.73 -19.64
C ALA A 55 -18.25 10.05 -20.20
N VAL A 56 -18.49 10.28 -21.48
CA VAL A 56 -18.09 11.52 -22.14
C VAL A 56 -18.77 12.73 -21.46
N GLY A 57 -17.96 13.71 -21.07
CA GLY A 57 -18.44 14.89 -20.36
C GLY A 57 -18.73 14.67 -18.89
N CYS A 58 -18.49 13.49 -18.37
CA CYS A 58 -18.62 13.19 -16.95
C CYS A 58 -17.41 13.71 -16.17
N ALA A 59 -17.65 14.31 -15.01
CA ALA A 59 -16.56 14.76 -14.14
C ALA A 59 -15.96 13.61 -13.31
N VAL A 60 -16.35 12.37 -13.58
CA VAL A 60 -15.91 11.19 -12.84
C VAL A 60 -14.96 10.38 -13.71
N GLU A 61 -13.82 10.03 -13.15
CA GLU A 61 -12.79 9.21 -13.79
C GLU A 61 -12.48 7.98 -12.94
N ASP A 62 -12.17 6.87 -13.58
CA ASP A 62 -11.61 5.68 -12.93
C ASP A 62 -10.11 5.63 -13.16
N LEU A 63 -9.37 5.57 -12.07
CA LEU A 63 -7.93 5.41 -12.08
C LEU A 63 -7.57 4.03 -11.55
N ARG A 64 -6.83 3.27 -12.34
CA ARG A 64 -6.31 1.97 -11.94
C ARG A 64 -4.86 2.09 -11.54
N ALA A 65 -4.51 1.40 -10.45
CA ALA A 65 -3.16 1.43 -9.92
C ALA A 65 -2.80 0.07 -9.32
N SER A 66 -1.54 -0.09 -9.01
CA SER A 66 -1.02 -1.27 -8.33
C SER A 66 -0.32 -0.81 -7.04
N LEU A 67 -0.77 -1.33 -5.92
CA LEU A 67 -0.17 -1.06 -4.61
C LEU A 67 0.79 -2.21 -4.27
N VAL A 68 2.03 -1.88 -3.98
CA VAL A 68 3.07 -2.85 -3.62
C VAL A 68 3.64 -2.49 -2.26
N ILE A 69 3.63 -3.45 -1.35
CA ILE A 69 4.14 -3.30 0.00
C ILE A 69 5.21 -4.36 0.24
N GLU A 70 6.40 -3.92 0.62
CA GLU A 70 7.49 -4.80 0.98
C GLU A 70 7.95 -4.44 2.39
N VAL A 71 7.99 -5.42 3.28
CA VAL A 71 8.47 -5.23 4.65
C VAL A 71 9.74 -6.04 4.83
N PHE A 72 10.80 -5.36 5.23
CA PHE A 72 12.13 -5.94 5.43
C PHE A 72 12.36 -6.11 6.93
N SER A 73 12.68 -7.32 7.34
CA SER A 73 12.99 -7.64 8.72
C SER A 73 14.32 -8.37 8.80
N GLU A 74 15.01 -8.28 9.91
CA GLU A 74 16.29 -8.95 10.11
C GLU A 74 16.11 -10.47 10.06
N LYS A 75 17.03 -11.15 9.36
CA LYS A 75 17.06 -12.62 9.32
C LYS A 75 17.32 -13.16 10.73
N GLY A 76 16.71 -14.30 11.04
CA GLY A 76 16.90 -14.98 12.31
C GLY A 76 15.89 -14.62 13.39
N VAL A 77 15.05 -13.61 13.16
CA VAL A 77 13.98 -13.23 14.10
C VAL A 77 12.78 -14.16 13.98
N GLY A 78 12.69 -14.90 12.89
CA GLY A 78 11.56 -15.80 12.63
C GLY A 78 10.42 -15.10 11.88
N PRO A 79 9.49 -15.90 11.34
CA PRO A 79 8.43 -15.38 10.46
C PRO A 79 7.22 -14.83 11.21
N GLY A 80 7.08 -15.09 12.51
CA GLY A 80 5.86 -14.81 13.26
C GLY A 80 5.45 -13.34 13.21
N ARG A 81 6.39 -12.43 13.42
CA ARG A 81 6.12 -10.99 13.38
C ARG A 81 5.63 -10.53 12.01
N LEU A 82 6.30 -10.98 10.95
CA LEU A 82 5.90 -10.60 9.59
C LEU A 82 4.55 -11.22 9.20
N GLN A 83 4.23 -12.39 9.72
CA GLN A 83 2.91 -12.99 9.50
C GLN A 83 1.81 -12.16 10.16
N GLU A 84 2.05 -11.63 11.36
CA GLU A 84 1.11 -10.71 12.02
C GLU A 84 0.95 -9.41 11.24
N VAL A 85 2.06 -8.85 10.77
CA VAL A 85 2.03 -7.64 9.93
C VAL A 85 1.23 -7.90 8.66
N ALA A 86 1.44 -9.03 8.00
CA ALA A 86 0.72 -9.40 6.78
C ALA A 86 -0.79 -9.52 7.05
N ALA A 87 -1.18 -10.15 8.15
CA ALA A 87 -2.58 -10.29 8.52
C ALA A 87 -3.24 -8.93 8.74
N ASP A 88 -2.59 -8.04 9.47
CA ASP A 88 -3.12 -6.71 9.76
C ASP A 88 -3.18 -5.82 8.52
N LEU A 89 -2.18 -5.92 7.64
CA LEU A 89 -2.19 -5.21 6.36
C LEU A 89 -3.34 -5.68 5.47
N SER A 90 -3.55 -6.98 5.37
CA SER A 90 -4.65 -7.55 4.59
C SER A 90 -6.00 -7.09 5.13
N THR A 91 -6.18 -7.12 6.45
CA THR A 91 -7.40 -6.66 7.10
C THR A 91 -7.67 -5.18 6.81
N ALA A 92 -6.64 -4.35 6.93
CA ALA A 92 -6.76 -2.91 6.68
C ALA A 92 -7.11 -2.61 5.22
N LEU A 93 -6.51 -3.32 4.27
CA LEU A 93 -6.79 -3.14 2.84
C LEU A 93 -8.21 -3.58 2.49
N TYR A 94 -8.63 -4.76 2.93
CA TYR A 94 -9.99 -5.23 2.65
C TYR A 94 -11.07 -4.40 3.36
N ALA A 95 -10.73 -3.75 4.47
CA ALA A 95 -11.65 -2.84 5.14
C ALA A 95 -12.01 -1.63 4.29
N LEU A 96 -11.15 -1.24 3.33
CA LEU A 96 -11.47 -0.17 2.38
C LEU A 96 -12.69 -0.51 1.52
N ASN A 97 -12.90 -1.79 1.21
CA ASN A 97 -14.04 -2.23 0.42
C ASN A 97 -15.36 -2.19 1.20
N ASN A 98 -15.28 -2.14 2.51
CA ASN A 98 -16.45 -2.10 3.40
C ASN A 98 -16.80 -0.70 3.89
N ARG A 99 -16.06 0.32 3.46
CA ARG A 99 -16.40 1.71 3.77
C ARG A 99 -17.74 2.09 3.14
N PRO A 100 -18.47 3.06 3.72
CA PRO A 100 -19.67 3.58 3.09
C PRO A 100 -19.38 3.98 1.64
N LYS A 101 -20.32 3.71 0.73
CA LYS A 101 -20.18 4.02 -0.69
C LYS A 101 -20.29 5.52 -0.94
N ALA A 102 -19.54 6.30 -0.20
CA ALA A 102 -19.49 7.75 -0.31
C ALA A 102 -18.04 8.16 -0.56
N ARG A 103 -17.88 9.18 -1.38
CA ARG A 103 -16.57 9.74 -1.65
C ARG A 103 -16.04 10.43 -0.41
N ASP A 104 -14.72 10.39 -0.23
CA ASP A 104 -14.08 11.12 0.85
C ASP A 104 -14.10 12.64 0.58
N ALA A 105 -13.49 13.41 1.47
CA ALA A 105 -13.43 14.88 1.34
C ALA A 105 -12.71 15.35 0.06
N ASN A 106 -11.88 14.49 -0.54
CA ASN A 106 -11.13 14.79 -1.76
C ASN A 106 -11.80 14.25 -3.02
N GLY A 107 -12.99 13.70 -2.90
CA GLY A 107 -13.75 13.17 -4.02
C GLY A 107 -13.32 11.77 -4.46
N VAL A 108 -12.59 11.04 -3.63
CA VAL A 108 -12.07 9.71 -3.94
C VAL A 108 -12.94 8.62 -3.31
N LEU A 109 -13.30 7.64 -4.11
CA LEU A 109 -13.90 6.39 -3.66
C LEU A 109 -13.09 5.26 -4.26
N GLY A 110 -12.40 4.51 -3.42
CA GLY A 110 -11.51 3.44 -3.87
C GLY A 110 -11.96 2.06 -3.43
N ARG A 111 -11.46 1.07 -4.14
CA ARG A 111 -11.60 -0.32 -3.76
C ARG A 111 -10.30 -1.07 -4.04
N VAL A 112 -10.12 -2.17 -3.35
CA VAL A 112 -8.96 -3.04 -3.47
C VAL A 112 -9.42 -4.35 -4.08
N ASP A 113 -8.71 -4.80 -5.11
CA ASP A 113 -8.90 -6.13 -5.69
C ASP A 113 -8.20 -7.19 -4.82
N ALA A 114 -8.25 -8.45 -5.25
CA ALA A 114 -7.63 -9.54 -4.51
C ALA A 114 -6.14 -9.28 -4.23
N ILE A 115 -5.72 -9.53 -3.01
CA ILE A 115 -4.34 -9.37 -2.59
C ILE A 115 -3.53 -10.57 -3.08
N ASN A 116 -2.39 -10.28 -3.72
CA ASN A 116 -1.40 -11.27 -4.08
C ASN A 116 -0.37 -11.39 -2.97
N GLY A 117 -0.17 -12.58 -2.48
CA GLY A 117 0.66 -12.85 -1.33
C GLY A 117 -0.19 -13.05 -0.08
N PRO A 118 0.41 -13.04 1.12
CA PRO A 118 1.80 -12.63 1.38
C PRO A 118 2.83 -13.63 0.87
N ASN A 119 3.93 -13.12 0.33
CA ASN A 119 5.09 -13.92 -0.02
C ASN A 119 6.22 -13.58 0.95
N PHE A 120 6.86 -14.61 1.49
CA PHE A 120 7.96 -14.45 2.44
C PHE A 120 9.22 -15.02 1.80
N THR A 121 10.24 -14.19 1.66
CA THR A 121 11.48 -14.57 0.99
C THR A 121 12.70 -14.14 1.79
N ALA A 122 13.66 -15.05 1.94
CA ALA A 122 14.98 -14.70 2.46
C ALA A 122 15.87 -14.29 1.27
N LEU A 123 16.34 -13.05 1.29
CA LEU A 123 17.28 -12.57 0.29
C LEU A 123 18.66 -13.18 0.55
N SER A 124 19.25 -13.84 -0.45
CA SER A 124 20.44 -14.67 -0.26
C SER A 124 21.70 -13.87 0.10
N GLN A 125 21.76 -12.60 -0.28
CA GLN A 125 22.94 -11.76 -0.08
C GLN A 125 22.70 -10.58 0.87
N GLU A 126 21.51 -10.49 1.46
CA GLU A 126 21.19 -9.39 2.36
C GLU A 126 20.75 -9.92 3.72
N PRO A 127 20.88 -9.10 4.79
CA PRO A 127 20.53 -9.55 6.14
C PRO A 127 19.03 -9.60 6.39
N TYR A 128 18.20 -9.43 5.36
CA TYR A 128 16.76 -9.27 5.53
C TYR A 128 15.96 -10.48 5.09
N PHE A 129 14.90 -10.72 5.83
CA PHE A 129 13.77 -11.54 5.42
C PHE A 129 12.66 -10.60 4.95
N VAL A 130 12.05 -10.87 3.80
CA VAL A 130 11.15 -9.92 3.15
C VAL A 130 9.74 -10.48 3.05
N LEU A 131 8.78 -9.71 3.53
CA LEU A 131 7.36 -9.90 3.26
C LEU A 131 6.99 -9.05 2.04
N SER A 132 6.36 -9.65 1.05
CA SER A 132 5.86 -8.93 -0.12
C SER A 132 4.35 -9.13 -0.28
N LEU A 133 3.63 -8.04 -0.42
CA LEU A 133 2.20 -7.97 -0.68
C LEU A 133 1.94 -7.02 -1.84
N SER A 134 1.04 -7.41 -2.73
CA SER A 134 0.60 -6.51 -3.79
C SER A 134 -0.89 -6.68 -4.07
N CYS A 135 -1.52 -5.62 -4.55
CA CYS A 135 -2.90 -5.68 -4.98
C CYS A 135 -3.19 -4.62 -6.03
N GLY A 136 -4.13 -4.93 -6.91
CA GLY A 136 -4.70 -3.93 -7.79
C GLY A 136 -5.67 -3.05 -7.01
N VAL A 137 -5.71 -1.77 -7.32
CA VAL A 137 -6.63 -0.82 -6.73
C VAL A 137 -7.32 -0.03 -7.83
N VAL A 138 -8.56 0.35 -7.60
CA VAL A 138 -9.33 1.20 -8.50
C VAL A 138 -9.87 2.35 -7.68
N ALA A 139 -9.61 3.56 -8.14
CA ALA A 139 -10.16 4.77 -7.54
C ALA A 139 -11.10 5.44 -8.51
N SER A 140 -12.33 5.70 -8.07
CA SER A 140 -13.27 6.56 -8.77
C SER A 140 -13.08 7.97 -8.21
N ILE A 141 -12.78 8.91 -9.09
CA ILE A 141 -12.44 10.27 -8.71
C ILE A 141 -13.48 11.21 -9.31
N LYS A 142 -14.05 12.06 -8.47
CA LYS A 142 -14.93 13.13 -8.94
C LYS A 142 -14.14 14.43 -8.94
N ASN A 143 -13.90 14.98 -10.11
CA ASN A 143 -13.29 16.29 -10.24
C ASN A 143 -14.34 17.38 -9.94
N PRO A 144 -13.92 18.47 -9.27
CA PRO A 144 -14.82 19.57 -8.97
C PRO A 144 -15.32 20.30 -10.22
#